data_57dde485e4faf9b01d304d6d96c18f76
#
_entry.id   57dde485e4faf9b01d304d6d96c18f76
#
_cell.length_a   1.000
_cell.length_b   1.000
_cell.length_c   1.000
_cell.angle_alpha   90.00
_cell.angle_beta   90.00
_cell.angle_gamma   90.00
#
_symmetry.space_group_name_H-M   'P 1'
#
loop_
_entity.id
_entity.type
_entity.pdbx_description
1 polymer ?
#
loop_
_entity_poly.entity_id
_entity_poly.type
_entity_poly.pdbx_seq_one_letter_code
_entity_poly.pdbx_strand_id
1 'polypeptide(L)'
;MNRKVNFQHDENVVSTVTGLLEIFDGTLNIYFGDLFLTNKRLYIVSTKLINMEKSFWFEGEKKDIEHSTLIVGEHRITVRWAYSGNLLYFLNAFSENEW
;
A
#
# COMPACT_ATOMS: atom_id res chain seq x y z
N MET A 1 16.21 9.37 -11.10
CA MET A 1 15.31 8.48 -11.79
C MET A 1 13.87 8.80 -11.46
N ASN A 2 13.04 8.86 -12.45
CA ASN A 2 11.66 9.25 -12.23
C ASN A 2 10.80 8.05 -11.96
N ARG A 3 10.15 8.11 -10.80
CA ARG A 3 9.18 7.11 -10.44
C ARG A 3 7.86 7.50 -11.08
N LYS A 4 7.23 6.55 -11.73
CA LYS A 4 5.95 6.83 -12.36
C LYS A 4 4.84 6.49 -11.38
N VAL A 5 4.15 7.52 -10.91
CA VAL A 5 2.96 7.35 -10.09
C VAL A 5 1.80 7.98 -10.83
N ASN A 6 0.68 7.26 -10.84
CA ASN A 6 -0.49 7.65 -11.61
C ASN A 6 -1.68 7.81 -10.69
N PHE A 7 -1.74 8.96 -10.02
CA PHE A 7 -2.88 9.24 -9.15
C PHE A 7 -4.04 9.79 -9.97
N GLN A 8 -5.24 9.47 -9.51
CA GLN A 8 -6.42 9.98 -10.16
C GLN A 8 -6.64 11.45 -9.79
N HIS A 9 -7.49 12.11 -10.56
CA HIS A 9 -7.72 13.54 -10.42
C HIS A 9 -8.15 13.92 -9.00
N ASP A 10 -9.01 13.12 -8.39
CA ASP A 10 -9.53 13.42 -7.07
C ASP A 10 -8.96 12.50 -6.00
N GLU A 11 -7.77 11.98 -6.24
CA GLU A 11 -7.12 11.08 -5.32
C GLU A 11 -6.06 11.82 -4.52
N ASN A 12 -6.13 11.69 -3.21
CA ASN A 12 -5.20 12.36 -2.30
C ASN A 12 -4.41 11.36 -1.51
N VAL A 13 -3.11 11.59 -1.40
CA VAL A 13 -2.23 10.73 -0.60
C VAL A 13 -2.37 11.11 0.86
N VAL A 14 -2.68 10.12 1.68
CA VAL A 14 -2.82 10.32 3.13
C VAL A 14 -1.49 10.02 3.82
N SER A 15 -0.80 8.96 3.38
CA SER A 15 0.45 8.55 4.01
C SER A 15 1.24 7.69 3.04
N THR A 16 2.54 7.60 3.27
CA THR A 16 3.44 6.81 2.42
C THR A 16 4.49 6.16 3.29
N VAL A 17 4.78 4.90 3.01
CA VAL A 17 5.95 4.23 3.59
C VAL A 17 6.72 3.57 2.47
N THR A 18 8.03 3.51 2.62
CA THR A 18 8.91 2.84 1.69
C THR A 18 9.61 1.72 2.42
N GLY A 19 9.62 0.54 1.84
CA GLY A 19 10.26 -0.57 2.52
C GLY A 19 10.03 -1.87 1.81
N LEU A 20 10.17 -2.95 2.56
CA LEU A 20 10.01 -4.30 2.07
C LEU A 20 8.57 -4.72 2.28
N LEU A 21 7.88 -5.01 1.19
CA LEU A 21 6.45 -5.28 1.19
C LEU A 21 6.20 -6.70 0.74
N GLU A 22 5.37 -7.39 1.49
CA GLU A 22 4.97 -8.75 1.16
C GLU A 22 3.51 -8.71 0.75
N ILE A 23 3.23 -9.11 -0.48
CA ILE A 23 1.90 -9.00 -1.06
C ILE A 23 1.37 -10.38 -1.36
N PHE A 24 0.19 -10.68 -0.85
CA PHE A 24 -0.49 -11.93 -1.15
C PHE A 24 -1.79 -11.62 -1.88
N ASP A 25 -1.85 -11.99 -3.14
CA ASP A 25 -3.06 -11.86 -3.96
C ASP A 25 -3.29 -13.13 -4.76
N GLY A 26 -3.18 -14.27 -4.07
CA GLY A 26 -3.23 -15.58 -4.72
C GLY A 26 -1.88 -16.24 -4.75
N THR A 27 -0.84 -15.46 -4.87
CA THR A 27 0.54 -15.90 -4.72
C THR A 27 1.27 -14.89 -3.86
N LEU A 28 2.32 -15.34 -3.20
CA LEU A 28 3.09 -14.50 -2.30
C LEU A 28 4.27 -13.92 -3.05
N ASN A 29 4.38 -12.60 -3.03
CA ASN A 29 5.47 -11.89 -3.66
C ASN A 29 6.03 -10.86 -2.70
N ILE A 30 7.34 -10.59 -2.81
CA ILE A 30 8.01 -9.62 -1.96
C ILE A 30 8.64 -8.58 -2.87
N TYR A 31 8.38 -7.31 -2.54
CA TYR A 31 8.89 -6.18 -3.30
C TYR A 31 9.51 -5.15 -2.38
N PHE A 32 10.49 -4.42 -2.87
CA PHE A 32 10.98 -3.23 -2.20
C PHE A 32 10.42 -2.04 -2.98
N GLY A 33 9.63 -1.22 -2.32
CA GLY A 33 9.00 -0.12 -3.01
C GLY A 33 8.26 0.82 -2.09
N ASP A 34 7.46 1.66 -2.70
CA ASP A 34 6.67 2.66 -2.01
C ASP A 34 5.22 2.17 -1.90
N LEU A 35 4.68 2.30 -0.72
CA LEU A 35 3.28 1.99 -0.45
C LEU A 35 2.58 3.29 -0.11
N PHE A 36 1.62 3.67 -0.93
CA PHE A 36 0.83 4.88 -0.74
C PHE A 36 -0.54 4.52 -0.21
N LEU A 37 -0.96 5.23 0.82
CA LEU A 37 -2.34 5.18 1.28
C LEU A 37 -3.03 6.42 0.76
N THR A 38 -4.04 6.22 -0.08
CA THR A 38 -4.81 7.33 -0.59
C THR A 38 -6.25 7.21 -0.09
N ASN A 39 -7.05 8.18 -0.45
CA ASN A 39 -8.47 8.13 -0.11
C ASN A 39 -9.23 7.10 -0.92
N LYS A 40 -8.57 6.41 -1.87
CA LYS A 40 -9.24 5.46 -2.76
C LYS A 40 -8.62 4.08 -2.77
N ARG A 41 -7.34 3.95 -2.45
CA ARG A 41 -6.66 2.66 -2.62
C ARG A 41 -5.38 2.59 -1.82
N LEU A 42 -4.88 1.37 -1.69
CA LEU A 42 -3.47 1.13 -1.41
C LEU A 42 -2.78 1.00 -2.76
N TYR A 43 -1.73 1.77 -2.96
CA TYR A 43 -1.07 1.87 -4.26
C TYR A 43 0.41 1.61 -4.07
N ILE A 44 0.93 0.62 -4.78
CA ILE A 44 2.31 0.17 -4.59
C ILE A 44 3.07 0.41 -5.88
N VAL A 45 4.23 1.04 -5.73
CA VAL A 45 5.13 1.28 -6.87
C VAL A 45 6.50 0.79 -6.48
N SER A 46 7.07 -0.09 -7.28
CA SER A 46 8.41 -0.59 -7.10
C SER A 46 9.19 -0.37 -8.38
N THR A 47 10.37 0.23 -8.26
CA THR A 47 11.24 0.45 -9.40
C THR A 47 12.61 -0.18 -9.22
N LYS A 48 12.79 -0.92 -8.13
CA LYS A 48 14.05 -1.65 -7.90
C LYS A 48 13.97 -2.97 -8.64
N LEU A 49 14.95 -3.27 -9.45
CA LEU A 49 15.07 -4.50 -10.22
C LEU A 49 14.02 -4.61 -11.32
N ILE A 50 12.75 -4.50 -10.99
CA ILE A 50 11.68 -4.51 -11.97
C ILE A 50 10.75 -3.35 -11.67
N ASN A 51 10.08 -2.88 -12.70
CA ASN A 51 9.06 -1.86 -12.56
C ASN A 51 7.73 -2.57 -12.30
N MET A 52 7.10 -2.23 -11.20
CA MET A 52 5.87 -2.89 -10.79
C MET A 52 4.95 -1.84 -10.18
N GLU A 53 3.69 -1.96 -10.50
CA GLU A 53 2.66 -1.07 -9.99
C GLU A 53 1.44 -1.91 -9.70
N LYS A 54 0.91 -1.79 -8.48
CA LYS A 54 -0.29 -2.52 -8.08
C LYS A 54 -1.22 -1.60 -7.32
N SER A 55 -2.52 -1.82 -7.50
CA SER A 55 -3.53 -1.04 -6.81
C SER A 55 -4.52 -1.98 -6.14
N PHE A 56 -4.88 -1.65 -4.90
CA PHE A 56 -5.90 -2.37 -4.16
C PHE A 56 -6.97 -1.37 -3.78
N TRP A 57 -8.03 -1.31 -4.59
CA TRP A 57 -9.07 -0.30 -4.47
C TRP A 57 -10.01 -0.63 -3.33
N PHE A 58 -10.43 0.41 -2.61
CA PHE A 58 -11.26 0.22 -1.43
C PHE A 58 -12.73 0.03 -1.75
N GLU A 59 -13.18 0.60 -2.84
CA GLU A 59 -14.60 0.61 -3.16
C GLU A 59 -15.11 -0.82 -3.32
N GLY A 60 -16.16 -1.15 -2.54
CA GLY A 60 -16.75 -2.47 -2.62
C GLY A 60 -16.00 -3.55 -1.85
N GLU A 61 -14.92 -3.18 -1.16
CA GLU A 61 -14.11 -4.17 -0.47
C GLU A 61 -14.09 -3.90 1.02
N LYS A 62 -14.01 -4.96 1.80
CA LYS A 62 -13.82 -4.86 3.24
C LYS A 62 -12.36 -4.56 3.53
N LYS A 63 -12.14 -3.68 4.49
CA LYS A 63 -10.80 -3.35 4.96
C LYS A 63 -10.62 -3.87 6.36
N ASP A 64 -9.44 -4.36 6.66
CA ASP A 64 -9.10 -4.82 7.99
C ASP A 64 -7.60 -4.69 8.17
N ILE A 65 -7.14 -4.88 9.40
CA ILE A 65 -5.73 -4.78 9.69
C ILE A 65 -5.41 -5.79 10.79
N GLU A 66 -4.28 -6.49 10.60
CA GLU A 66 -3.76 -7.43 11.60
C GLU A 66 -2.28 -7.14 11.76
N HIS A 67 -1.89 -6.56 12.91
CA HIS A 67 -0.50 -6.18 13.14
C HIS A 67 -0.05 -5.22 12.04
N SER A 68 0.93 -5.59 11.23
CA SER A 68 1.39 -4.75 10.12
C SER A 68 0.90 -5.26 8.78
N THR A 69 -0.16 -6.05 8.77
CA THR A 69 -0.77 -6.55 7.55
C THR A 69 -2.06 -5.81 7.28
N LEU A 70 -2.11 -5.21 6.10
CA LEU A 70 -3.28 -4.47 5.63
C LEU A 70 -4.09 -5.39 4.75
N ILE A 71 -5.38 -5.47 5.00
CA ILE A 71 -6.27 -6.41 4.28
C ILE A 71 -7.29 -5.59 3.53
N VAL A 72 -7.35 -5.79 2.22
CA VAL A 72 -8.34 -5.18 1.35
C VAL A 72 -8.97 -6.32 0.56
N GLY A 73 -10.22 -6.66 0.93
CA GLY A 73 -10.88 -7.79 0.32
C GLY A 73 -10.13 -9.08 0.61
N GLU A 74 -9.64 -9.73 -0.43
CA GLU A 74 -8.88 -10.96 -0.27
C GLU A 74 -7.37 -10.76 -0.38
N HIS A 75 -6.95 -9.51 -0.52
CA HIS A 75 -5.54 -9.20 -0.69
C HIS A 75 -4.92 -8.80 0.63
N ARG A 76 -3.69 -9.23 0.86
CA ARG A 76 -2.95 -8.92 2.08
C ARG A 76 -1.64 -8.27 1.73
N ILE A 77 -1.36 -7.14 2.36
CA ILE A 77 -0.13 -6.40 2.15
C ILE A 77 0.53 -6.24 3.52
N THR A 78 1.67 -6.86 3.70
CA THR A 78 2.41 -6.81 4.95
C THR A 78 3.65 -5.97 4.77
N VAL A 79 3.83 -4.98 5.64
CA VAL A 79 5.06 -4.20 5.65
C VAL A 79 6.04 -4.93 6.54
N ARG A 80 7.00 -5.64 5.92
CA ARG A 80 7.99 -6.41 6.64
C ARG A 80 9.04 -5.51 7.26
N TRP A 81 9.36 -4.43 6.59
CA TRP A 81 10.40 -3.51 7.05
C TRP A 81 10.13 -2.16 6.42
N ALA A 82 10.05 -1.12 7.24
CA ALA A 82 9.83 0.25 6.77
C ALA A 82 11.18 0.96 6.78
N TYR A 83 11.66 1.25 5.59
CA TYR A 83 12.91 1.96 5.42
C TYR A 83 12.72 3.46 5.65
N SER A 84 11.59 3.99 5.19
CA SER A 84 11.29 5.40 5.28
C SER A 84 9.80 5.57 5.52
N GLY A 85 9.43 6.64 6.20
CA GLY A 85 8.05 6.91 6.52
C GLY A 85 7.71 6.45 7.92
N ASN A 86 6.54 6.84 8.39
CA ASN A 86 6.07 6.50 9.73
C ASN A 86 5.04 5.38 9.62
N LEU A 87 5.48 4.16 9.90
CA LEU A 87 4.60 2.99 9.74
C LEU A 87 3.42 3.05 10.70
N LEU A 88 3.64 3.44 11.94
CA LEU A 88 2.55 3.49 12.91
C LEU A 88 1.47 4.48 12.48
N TYR A 89 1.89 5.63 12.01
CA TYR A 89 0.94 6.62 11.51
C TYR A 89 0.18 6.06 10.30
N PHE A 90 0.90 5.38 9.41
CA PHE A 90 0.29 4.79 8.23
C PHE A 90 -0.79 3.77 8.61
N LEU A 91 -0.45 2.87 9.55
CA LEU A 91 -1.39 1.84 9.98
C LEU A 91 -2.61 2.46 10.66
N ASN A 92 -2.39 3.47 11.48
CA ASN A 92 -3.51 4.15 12.15
C ASN A 92 -4.39 4.87 11.15
N ALA A 93 -3.78 5.53 10.16
CA ALA A 93 -4.55 6.24 9.15
C ALA A 93 -5.39 5.28 8.32
N PHE A 94 -4.83 4.12 7.97
CA PHE A 94 -5.57 3.12 7.23
C PHE A 94 -6.75 2.60 8.05
N SER A 95 -6.53 2.38 9.33
CA SER A 95 -7.53 1.82 10.20
C SER A 95 -8.66 2.80 10.49
N GLU A 96 -8.34 4.08 10.61
CA GLU A 96 -9.30 5.08 11.08
C GLU A 96 -10.15 5.68 9.98
N ASN A 97 -9.65 5.69 8.76
CA ASN A 97 -10.38 6.31 7.67
C ASN A 97 -11.55 5.45 7.24
N GLU A 98 -12.66 6.11 6.96
CA GLU A 98 -13.82 5.44 6.39
C GLU A 98 -13.90 5.79 4.92
N TRP A 99 -13.89 4.77 4.11
CA TRP A 99 -13.85 4.94 2.67
C TRP A 99 -15.17 4.62 2.00
#